data_77b58f75cf834ef7803d455dd1f5473a
#
_entry.id   77b58f75cf834ef7803d455dd1f5473a
#
_cell.length_a   1.000
_cell.length_b   1.000
_cell.length_c   1.000
_cell.angle_alpha   90.00
_cell.angle_beta   90.00
_cell.angle_gamma   90.00
#
_symmetry.space_group_name_H-M   'P 1'
#
loop_
_entity.id
_entity.type
_entity.pdbx_description
1 polymer ?
#
loop_
_entity_poly.entity_id
_entity_poly.type
_entity_poly.pdbx_seq_one_letter_code
_entity_poly.pdbx_strand_id
1 'polypeptide(L)'
;MKGNPLGKERIKKFVGGQAVIEGVMMRGPGYTATAVREPSGSIVVQKEATTSIQDRYPILKKPFLRGCVALYESLVIGMKALSFSAKAAGDEEEEMSNSEIVITMIFSTLFAIALFVALPTFVVKFIPGIQDNHFILNLVEGAIRLALFLLYIWGIGLTTDIQRVFQYHGAEHKTIHAYENNLPLTVENVRIQSRLHPRCGTNFLLIVMVVSIFVFAFLGWPNLLERIVSRVLLMPVVAGIAYEFIRFAGRSESSFVKSLVKPGLALQYMTTREPEADQIEVAIRALEEVRPPEEDAYEDDIH
;
A
#
# COMPACT_ATOMS: atom_id res chain seq x y z
N MET A 1 1.70 23.48 -43.80
CA MET A 1 2.16 22.37 -42.93
C MET A 1 2.16 22.88 -41.50
N LYS A 2 1.14 22.55 -40.73
CA LYS A 2 1.01 22.97 -39.33
C LYS A 2 1.53 21.83 -38.46
N GLY A 3 2.70 22.02 -37.82
CA GLY A 3 3.27 21.09 -36.86
C GLY A 3 2.35 20.96 -35.65
N ASN A 4 2.06 19.72 -35.27
CA ASN A 4 1.28 19.38 -34.11
C ASN A 4 2.12 19.67 -32.81
N PRO A 5 1.70 20.57 -31.91
CA PRO A 5 2.49 20.93 -30.73
C PRO A 5 2.29 19.95 -29.54
N LEU A 6 1.87 18.68 -29.77
CA LEU A 6 1.52 17.72 -28.70
C LEU A 6 2.57 16.61 -28.48
N GLY A 7 3.85 16.91 -28.74
CA GLY A 7 4.96 15.98 -28.50
C GLY A 7 5.67 16.18 -27.15
N LYS A 8 5.02 16.71 -26.12
CA LYS A 8 5.59 16.69 -24.77
C LYS A 8 5.22 15.35 -24.11
N GLU A 9 6.17 14.41 -24.04
CA GLU A 9 6.04 13.23 -23.18
C GLU A 9 5.68 13.72 -21.79
N ARG A 10 4.55 13.21 -21.28
CA ARG A 10 4.14 13.50 -19.89
C ARG A 10 5.18 12.87 -18.97
N ILE A 11 5.99 13.68 -18.30
CA ILE A 11 6.80 13.23 -17.17
C ILE A 11 5.83 12.55 -16.20
N LYS A 12 5.99 11.24 -16.02
CA LYS A 12 5.15 10.48 -15.08
C LYS A 12 5.48 10.98 -13.69
N LYS A 13 4.62 11.79 -13.13
CA LYS A 13 4.71 12.30 -11.76
C LYS A 13 4.55 11.11 -10.80
N PHE A 14 5.68 10.53 -10.36
CA PHE A 14 5.69 9.39 -9.45
C PHE A 14 5.48 9.87 -8.00
N VAL A 15 4.25 10.07 -7.63
CA VAL A 15 3.85 10.25 -6.25
C VAL A 15 2.99 9.07 -5.84
N GLY A 16 3.18 8.59 -4.63
CA GLY A 16 2.35 7.57 -3.98
C GLY A 16 2.21 7.94 -2.51
N GLY A 17 1.29 7.28 -1.82
CA GLY A 17 1.09 7.57 -0.41
C GLY A 17 0.48 6.42 0.35
N GLN A 18 0.08 6.72 1.57
CA GLN A 18 -0.78 5.88 2.40
C GLN A 18 -1.56 6.73 3.39
N ALA A 19 -2.77 6.32 3.72
CA ALA A 19 -3.51 6.87 4.84
C ALA A 19 -2.84 6.48 6.18
N VAL A 20 -2.89 7.42 7.12
CA VAL A 20 -2.47 7.23 8.51
C VAL A 20 -3.57 7.73 9.45
N ILE A 21 -3.37 7.68 10.76
CA ILE A 21 -4.34 8.17 11.74
C ILE A 21 -4.48 9.69 11.56
N GLU A 22 -5.71 10.16 11.31
CA GLU A 22 -6.05 11.57 11.07
C GLU A 22 -5.16 12.27 10.02
N GLY A 23 -4.64 11.49 9.03
CA GLY A 23 -3.67 12.06 8.12
C GLY A 23 -3.35 11.23 6.88
N VAL A 24 -2.44 11.78 6.09
CA VAL A 24 -1.92 11.18 4.85
C VAL A 24 -0.40 11.33 4.82
N MET A 25 0.29 10.25 4.51
CA MET A 25 1.69 10.27 4.12
C MET A 25 1.77 10.26 2.59
N MET A 26 2.57 11.16 2.02
CA MET A 26 2.92 11.18 0.60
C MET A 26 4.42 10.95 0.41
N ARG A 27 4.78 10.20 -0.62
CA ARG A 27 6.16 9.97 -1.06
C ARG A 27 6.32 10.47 -2.49
N GLY A 28 7.21 11.43 -2.67
CA GLY A 28 7.62 11.97 -3.97
C GLY A 28 9.11 11.70 -4.26
N PRO A 29 9.65 12.30 -5.30
CA PRO A 29 11.08 12.24 -5.61
C PRO A 29 11.91 12.89 -4.48
N GLY A 30 12.72 12.09 -3.79
CA GLY A 30 13.65 12.54 -2.77
C GLY A 30 13.05 12.90 -1.39
N TYR A 31 11.73 12.95 -1.24
CA TYR A 31 11.09 13.35 0.02
C TYR A 31 9.88 12.48 0.33
N THR A 32 9.64 12.33 1.63
CA THR A 32 8.39 11.80 2.19
C THR A 32 7.82 12.84 3.15
N ALA A 33 6.54 13.12 3.09
CA ALA A 33 5.86 14.02 4.02
C ALA A 33 4.62 13.35 4.59
N THR A 34 4.45 13.45 5.90
CA THR A 34 3.25 12.99 6.61
C THR A 34 2.55 14.22 7.20
N ALA A 35 1.35 14.51 6.72
CA ALA A 35 0.48 15.55 7.25
C ALA A 35 -0.61 14.91 8.11
N VAL A 36 -0.85 15.46 9.28
CA VAL A 36 -1.81 14.96 10.29
C VAL A 36 -2.61 16.13 10.84
N ARG A 37 -3.91 15.96 11.02
CA ARG A 37 -4.76 16.92 11.73
C ARG A 37 -4.74 16.61 13.21
N GLU A 38 -4.27 17.57 14.01
CA GLU A 38 -4.27 17.51 15.48
C GLU A 38 -5.68 17.71 16.04
N PRO A 39 -5.94 17.34 17.30
CA PRO A 39 -7.20 17.63 17.99
C PRO A 39 -7.53 19.13 18.05
N SER A 40 -6.51 20.00 18.03
CA SER A 40 -6.65 21.47 17.94
C SER A 40 -7.28 21.95 16.63
N GLY A 41 -7.34 21.08 15.59
CA GLY A 41 -7.76 21.38 14.24
C GLY A 41 -6.62 21.85 13.32
N SER A 42 -5.41 22.12 13.84
CA SER A 42 -4.24 22.47 13.03
C SER A 42 -3.69 21.26 12.26
N ILE A 43 -3.00 21.53 11.15
CA ILE A 43 -2.32 20.48 10.35
C ILE A 43 -0.83 20.60 10.63
N VAL A 44 -0.27 19.53 11.22
CA VAL A 44 1.17 19.38 11.40
C VAL A 44 1.76 18.52 10.29
N VAL A 45 3.00 18.83 9.87
CA VAL A 45 3.67 18.12 8.80
C VAL A 45 5.07 17.70 9.23
N GLN A 46 5.37 16.40 9.07
CA GLN A 46 6.72 15.88 9.19
C GLN A 46 7.25 15.56 7.79
N LYS A 47 8.29 16.26 7.35
CA LYS A 47 8.98 16.05 6.08
C LYS A 47 10.36 15.45 6.31
N GLU A 48 10.64 14.35 5.60
CA GLU A 48 11.94 13.67 5.67
C GLU A 48 12.53 13.50 4.26
N ALA A 49 13.84 13.70 4.13
CA ALA A 49 14.54 13.33 2.91
C ALA A 49 14.58 11.79 2.79
N THR A 50 14.21 11.28 1.64
CA THR A 50 14.12 9.83 1.40
C THR A 50 15.06 9.44 0.27
N THR A 51 16.14 8.73 0.60
CA THR A 51 17.02 8.09 -0.39
C THR A 51 16.77 6.60 -0.40
N SER A 52 16.60 6.03 -1.60
CA SER A 52 16.42 4.58 -1.71
C SER A 52 17.75 3.84 -1.45
N ILE A 53 17.66 2.71 -0.75
CA ILE A 53 18.81 1.78 -0.58
C ILE A 53 19.33 1.34 -1.96
N GLN A 54 18.47 1.27 -2.97
CA GLN A 54 18.84 0.93 -4.34
C GLN A 54 19.78 1.96 -4.98
N ASP A 55 19.77 3.21 -4.54
CA ASP A 55 20.66 4.25 -5.06
C ASP A 55 22.07 4.09 -4.52
N ARG A 56 22.20 3.59 -3.28
CA ARG A 56 23.47 3.26 -2.67
C ARG A 56 24.08 1.94 -3.19
N TYR A 57 23.23 0.96 -3.54
CA TYR A 57 23.65 -0.37 -3.98
C TYR A 57 23.00 -0.74 -5.32
N PRO A 58 23.60 -0.44 -6.49
CA PRO A 58 23.01 -0.63 -7.81
C PRO A 58 22.56 -2.07 -8.12
N ILE A 59 23.18 -3.09 -7.48
CA ILE A 59 22.76 -4.50 -7.62
C ILE A 59 21.30 -4.72 -7.22
N LEU A 60 20.80 -3.91 -6.28
CA LEU A 60 19.41 -3.99 -5.79
C LEU A 60 18.38 -3.42 -6.79
N LYS A 61 18.84 -2.75 -7.85
CA LYS A 61 17.97 -2.32 -8.98
C LYS A 61 17.61 -3.46 -9.93
N LYS A 62 18.26 -4.63 -9.81
CA LYS A 62 17.96 -5.81 -10.64
C LYS A 62 16.52 -6.27 -10.42
N PRO A 63 15.87 -6.84 -11.46
CA PRO A 63 14.57 -7.45 -11.33
C PRO A 63 14.52 -8.38 -10.12
N PHE A 64 13.36 -8.45 -9.47
CA PHE A 64 13.13 -9.23 -8.27
C PHE A 64 13.71 -8.60 -6.99
N LEU A 65 15.00 -8.28 -6.92
CA LEU A 65 15.62 -7.66 -5.75
C LEU A 65 15.03 -6.28 -5.45
N ARG A 66 14.76 -5.51 -6.49
CA ARG A 66 14.11 -4.18 -6.35
C ARG A 66 12.73 -4.25 -5.70
N GLY A 67 11.97 -5.34 -5.94
CA GLY A 67 10.66 -5.55 -5.30
C GLY A 67 10.78 -5.84 -3.80
N CYS A 68 11.78 -6.62 -3.40
CA CYS A 68 12.08 -6.89 -2.00
C CYS A 68 12.48 -5.60 -1.26
N VAL A 69 13.34 -4.79 -1.88
CA VAL A 69 13.76 -3.51 -1.29
C VAL A 69 12.61 -2.52 -1.22
N ALA A 70 11.80 -2.42 -2.27
CA ALA A 70 10.62 -1.55 -2.28
C ALA A 70 9.62 -1.90 -1.16
N LEU A 71 9.39 -3.20 -0.93
CA LEU A 71 8.56 -3.67 0.18
C LEU A 71 9.15 -3.27 1.53
N TYR A 72 10.45 -3.54 1.75
CA TYR A 72 11.14 -3.18 2.99
C TYR A 72 11.08 -1.68 3.27
N GLU A 73 11.43 -0.84 2.27
CA GLU A 73 11.36 0.61 2.40
C GLU A 73 9.95 1.09 2.71
N SER A 74 8.93 0.55 2.01
CA SER A 74 7.53 0.92 2.24
C SER A 74 7.06 0.56 3.65
N LEU A 75 7.47 -0.60 4.18
CA LEU A 75 7.17 -0.98 5.56
C LEU A 75 7.82 -0.03 6.57
N VAL A 76 9.12 0.27 6.41
CA VAL A 76 9.84 1.16 7.33
C VAL A 76 9.26 2.57 7.32
N ILE A 77 9.02 3.14 6.12
CA ILE A 77 8.44 4.46 5.97
C ILE A 77 7.01 4.49 6.52
N GLY A 78 6.20 3.48 6.18
CA GLY A 78 4.83 3.38 6.64
C GLY A 78 4.71 3.28 8.15
N MET A 79 5.60 2.51 8.80
CA MET A 79 5.65 2.39 10.25
C MET A 79 6.02 3.71 10.95
N LYS A 80 7.00 4.45 10.40
CA LYS A 80 7.36 5.78 10.90
C LYS A 80 6.18 6.75 10.78
N ALA A 81 5.52 6.77 9.63
CA ALA A 81 4.36 7.62 9.39
C ALA A 81 3.20 7.31 10.34
N LEU A 82 2.92 6.02 10.58
CA LEU A 82 1.91 5.59 11.56
C LEU A 82 2.29 5.99 12.98
N SER A 83 3.54 5.83 13.38
CA SER A 83 4.01 6.24 14.71
C SER A 83 3.91 7.74 14.92
N PHE A 84 4.28 8.54 13.90
CA PHE A 84 4.11 9.99 13.94
C PHE A 84 2.64 10.38 14.05
N SER A 85 1.78 9.79 13.22
CA SER A 85 0.36 10.14 13.20
C SER A 85 -0.35 9.74 14.49
N ALA A 86 0.00 8.59 15.09
CA ALA A 86 -0.57 8.18 16.36
C ALA A 86 -0.23 9.17 17.50
N LYS A 87 0.97 9.75 17.47
CA LYS A 87 1.37 10.78 18.45
C LYS A 87 0.70 12.12 18.17
N ALA A 88 0.67 12.56 16.91
CA ALA A 88 0.14 13.86 16.54
C ALA A 88 -1.41 13.93 16.63
N ALA A 89 -2.12 12.81 16.42
CA ALA A 89 -3.56 12.72 16.50
C ALA A 89 -4.09 12.39 17.90
N GLY A 90 -3.21 12.01 18.86
CA GLY A 90 -3.57 11.76 20.24
C GLY A 90 -3.73 13.06 21.04
N ASP A 91 -4.59 13.04 22.06
CA ASP A 91 -4.64 14.13 23.05
C ASP A 91 -3.35 14.14 23.88
N GLU A 92 -2.88 15.32 24.31
CA GLU A 92 -1.63 15.48 25.08
C GLU A 92 -1.61 14.63 26.37
N GLU A 93 -2.79 14.25 26.88
CA GLU A 93 -2.95 13.39 28.09
C GLU A 93 -2.77 11.88 27.78
N GLU A 94 -2.82 11.46 26.52
CA GLU A 94 -2.73 10.06 26.09
C GLU A 94 -1.50 9.78 25.18
N GLU A 95 -0.38 10.51 25.35
CA GLU A 95 0.82 10.23 24.56
C GLU A 95 1.31 8.80 24.77
N MET A 96 1.12 7.95 23.76
CA MET A 96 1.66 6.58 23.77
C MET A 96 3.19 6.62 23.85
N SER A 97 3.74 5.96 24.85
CA SER A 97 5.19 5.77 24.97
C SER A 97 5.73 4.92 23.81
N ASN A 98 7.00 5.08 23.49
CA ASN A 98 7.65 4.25 22.47
C ASN A 98 7.56 2.75 22.77
N SER A 99 7.54 2.34 24.05
CA SER A 99 7.36 0.95 24.48
C SER A 99 5.95 0.43 24.19
N GLU A 100 4.91 1.23 24.42
CA GLU A 100 3.52 0.85 24.12
C GLU A 100 3.30 0.67 22.61
N ILE A 101 3.86 1.55 21.81
CA ILE A 101 3.84 1.43 20.34
C ILE A 101 4.50 0.10 19.93
N VAL A 102 5.70 -0.20 20.42
CA VAL A 102 6.41 -1.45 20.09
C VAL A 102 5.63 -2.69 20.54
N ILE A 103 5.07 -2.68 21.76
CA ILE A 103 4.25 -3.80 22.26
C ILE A 103 3.01 -4.00 21.38
N THR A 104 2.30 -2.93 21.03
CA THR A 104 1.12 -2.99 20.16
C THR A 104 1.48 -3.55 18.78
N MET A 105 2.63 -3.16 18.22
CA MET A 105 3.10 -3.68 16.94
C MET A 105 3.44 -5.17 17.01
N ILE A 106 4.10 -5.63 18.07
CA ILE A 106 4.40 -7.06 18.29
C ILE A 106 3.10 -7.85 18.41
N PHE A 107 2.16 -7.38 19.26
CA PHE A 107 0.87 -8.05 19.45
C PHE A 107 0.08 -8.13 18.14
N SER A 108 -0.02 -7.02 17.40
CA SER A 108 -0.70 -6.97 16.10
C SER A 108 -0.08 -7.91 15.08
N THR A 109 1.25 -8.00 15.06
CA THR A 109 1.97 -8.92 14.17
C THR A 109 1.68 -10.38 14.53
N LEU A 110 1.73 -10.73 15.82
CA LEU A 110 1.40 -12.08 16.29
C LEU A 110 -0.06 -12.44 15.98
N PHE A 111 -0.98 -11.50 16.19
CA PHE A 111 -2.39 -11.68 15.84
C PHE A 111 -2.58 -11.89 14.32
N ALA A 112 -1.90 -11.12 13.48
CA ALA A 112 -1.95 -11.31 12.03
C ALA A 112 -1.41 -12.69 11.60
N ILE A 113 -0.32 -13.16 12.22
CA ILE A 113 0.21 -14.51 11.97
C ILE A 113 -0.81 -15.58 12.41
N ALA A 114 -1.41 -15.42 13.57
CA ALA A 114 -2.43 -16.35 14.06
C ALA A 114 -3.64 -16.40 13.10
N LEU A 115 -4.13 -15.24 12.67
CA LEU A 115 -5.33 -15.12 11.83
C LEU A 115 -5.07 -15.57 10.37
N PHE A 116 -3.96 -15.18 9.77
CA PHE A 116 -3.73 -15.37 8.33
C PHE A 116 -2.78 -16.53 8.00
N VAL A 117 -2.11 -17.12 8.97
CA VAL A 117 -1.25 -18.27 8.78
C VAL A 117 -1.73 -19.49 9.58
N ALA A 118 -1.88 -19.35 10.89
CA ALA A 118 -2.21 -20.50 11.75
C ALA A 118 -3.67 -20.96 11.54
N LEU A 119 -4.63 -20.03 11.52
CA LEU A 119 -6.06 -20.37 11.38
C LEU A 119 -6.38 -21.06 10.05
N PRO A 120 -5.98 -20.57 8.85
CA PRO A 120 -6.19 -21.30 7.59
C PRO A 120 -5.58 -22.69 7.60
N THR A 121 -4.35 -22.81 8.12
CA THR A 121 -3.65 -24.09 8.26
C THR A 121 -4.40 -25.07 9.18
N PHE A 122 -5.02 -24.57 10.23
CA PHE A 122 -5.81 -25.38 11.15
C PHE A 122 -7.13 -25.81 10.49
N VAL A 123 -7.86 -24.88 9.89
CA VAL A 123 -9.17 -25.13 9.28
C VAL A 123 -9.10 -26.16 8.16
N VAL A 124 -8.09 -26.07 7.29
CA VAL A 124 -7.95 -26.98 6.14
C VAL A 124 -7.81 -28.46 6.53
N LYS A 125 -7.33 -28.74 7.75
CA LYS A 125 -7.21 -30.14 8.27
C LYS A 125 -8.55 -30.85 8.44
N PHE A 126 -9.64 -30.08 8.59
CA PHE A 126 -10.98 -30.62 8.77
C PHE A 126 -11.75 -30.84 7.47
N ILE A 127 -11.14 -30.50 6.32
CA ILE A 127 -11.79 -30.69 5.00
C ILE A 127 -11.45 -32.11 4.52
N PRO A 128 -12.44 -33.01 4.41
CA PRO A 128 -12.19 -34.39 3.98
C PRO A 128 -11.83 -34.47 2.49
N GLY A 129 -11.10 -35.50 2.12
CA GLY A 129 -10.82 -35.83 0.70
C GLY A 129 -9.72 -35.05 0.01
N ILE A 130 -9.05 -34.10 0.70
CA ILE A 130 -7.94 -33.31 0.11
C ILE A 130 -6.59 -33.58 0.77
N GLN A 131 -6.56 -34.41 1.81
CA GLN A 131 -5.40 -34.63 2.66
C GLN A 131 -4.20 -35.28 1.92
N ASP A 132 -4.49 -36.12 0.94
CA ASP A 132 -3.48 -36.88 0.20
C ASP A 132 -2.83 -36.07 -0.95
N ASN A 133 -3.40 -34.91 -1.30
CA ASN A 133 -2.89 -34.05 -2.36
C ASN A 133 -2.41 -32.70 -1.80
N HIS A 134 -1.11 -32.61 -1.56
CA HIS A 134 -0.49 -31.40 -1.00
C HIS A 134 -0.72 -30.13 -1.84
N PHE A 135 -0.81 -30.26 -3.17
CA PHE A 135 -1.10 -29.12 -4.06
C PHE A 135 -2.52 -28.57 -3.80
N ILE A 136 -3.52 -29.45 -3.83
CA ILE A 136 -4.92 -29.07 -3.57
C ILE A 136 -5.05 -28.50 -2.14
N LEU A 137 -4.41 -29.12 -1.18
CA LEU A 137 -4.45 -28.73 0.22
C LEU A 137 -3.89 -27.30 0.43
N ASN A 138 -2.75 -26.97 -0.19
CA ASN A 138 -2.18 -25.62 -0.16
C ASN A 138 -3.06 -24.60 -0.93
N LEU A 139 -3.65 -25.00 -2.05
CA LEU A 139 -4.55 -24.14 -2.82
C LEU A 139 -5.81 -23.77 -2.01
N VAL A 140 -6.43 -24.76 -1.37
CA VAL A 140 -7.61 -24.55 -0.50
C VAL A 140 -7.25 -23.71 0.73
N GLU A 141 -6.11 -23.98 1.36
CA GLU A 141 -5.61 -23.14 2.46
C GLU A 141 -5.44 -21.68 2.03
N GLY A 142 -4.86 -21.46 0.84
CA GLY A 142 -4.70 -20.11 0.28
C GLY A 142 -6.03 -19.44 -0.01
N ALA A 143 -7.02 -20.18 -0.52
CA ALA A 143 -8.39 -19.65 -0.74
C ALA A 143 -9.06 -19.28 0.60
N ILE A 144 -8.91 -20.10 1.64
CA ILE A 144 -9.41 -19.78 3.00
C ILE A 144 -8.73 -18.51 3.53
N ARG A 145 -7.42 -18.38 3.36
CA ARG A 145 -6.66 -17.18 3.76
C ARG A 145 -7.18 -15.93 3.07
N LEU A 146 -7.41 -16.00 1.75
CA LEU A 146 -7.97 -14.89 0.99
C LEU A 146 -9.38 -14.52 1.49
N ALA A 147 -10.23 -15.51 1.74
CA ALA A 147 -11.57 -15.27 2.27
C ALA A 147 -11.52 -14.62 3.67
N LEU A 148 -10.66 -15.11 4.57
CA LEU A 148 -10.45 -14.50 5.89
C LEU A 148 -9.93 -13.07 5.79
N PHE A 149 -9.03 -12.80 4.85
CA PHE A 149 -8.55 -11.44 4.61
C PHE A 149 -9.68 -10.50 4.17
N LEU A 150 -10.51 -10.92 3.22
CA LEU A 150 -11.63 -10.10 2.77
C LEU A 150 -12.66 -9.88 3.89
N LEU A 151 -12.96 -10.92 4.68
CA LEU A 151 -13.83 -10.83 5.85
C LEU A 151 -13.25 -9.90 6.92
N TYR A 152 -11.95 -9.96 7.15
CA TYR A 152 -11.25 -9.06 8.10
C TYR A 152 -11.35 -7.61 7.65
N ILE A 153 -11.03 -7.30 6.38
CA ILE A 153 -11.15 -5.93 5.84
C ILE A 153 -12.60 -5.42 5.94
N TRP A 154 -13.56 -6.27 5.58
CA TRP A 154 -14.98 -5.93 5.74
C TRP A 154 -15.33 -5.64 7.20
N GLY A 155 -14.91 -6.51 8.12
CA GLY A 155 -15.23 -6.40 9.54
C GLY A 155 -14.62 -5.15 10.19
N ILE A 156 -13.32 -4.86 9.98
CA ILE A 156 -12.70 -3.66 10.52
C ILE A 156 -13.27 -2.38 9.89
N GLY A 157 -13.69 -2.45 8.61
CA GLY A 157 -14.34 -1.33 7.91
C GLY A 157 -15.71 -0.94 8.48
N LEU A 158 -16.26 -1.69 9.45
CA LEU A 158 -17.49 -1.34 10.17
C LEU A 158 -17.22 -0.40 11.35
N THR A 159 -15.98 -0.30 11.83
CA THR A 159 -15.60 0.60 12.93
C THR A 159 -15.41 2.02 12.44
N THR A 160 -15.81 3.00 13.25
CA THR A 160 -15.74 4.44 12.91
C THR A 160 -14.32 4.89 12.63
N ASP A 161 -13.35 4.45 13.42
CA ASP A 161 -11.94 4.86 13.30
C ASP A 161 -11.32 4.39 11.99
N ILE A 162 -11.58 3.12 11.61
CA ILE A 162 -11.13 2.60 10.32
C ILE A 162 -11.87 3.25 9.15
N GLN A 163 -13.13 3.61 9.32
CA GLN A 163 -13.85 4.38 8.30
C GLN A 163 -13.19 5.73 8.03
N ARG A 164 -12.72 6.42 9.09
CA ARG A 164 -11.95 7.66 8.93
C ARG A 164 -10.63 7.43 8.19
N VAL A 165 -9.88 6.40 8.56
CA VAL A 165 -8.65 6.02 7.81
C VAL A 165 -8.99 5.74 6.35
N PHE A 166 -10.10 5.07 6.04
CA PHE A 166 -10.52 4.83 4.65
C PHE A 166 -10.98 6.10 3.92
N GLN A 167 -11.47 7.12 4.63
CA GLN A 167 -11.73 8.44 4.06
C GLN A 167 -10.42 9.15 3.71
N TYR A 168 -9.42 9.13 4.60
CA TYR A 168 -8.07 9.66 4.29
C TYR A 168 -7.41 8.93 3.12
N HIS A 169 -7.63 7.62 2.99
CA HIS A 169 -7.19 6.86 1.82
C HIS A 169 -7.89 7.31 0.53
N GLY A 170 -9.18 7.62 0.61
CA GLY A 170 -9.91 8.26 -0.49
C GLY A 170 -9.36 9.64 -0.83
N ALA A 171 -9.03 10.45 0.18
CA ALA A 171 -8.43 11.78 -0.01
C ALA A 171 -7.06 11.70 -0.69
N GLU A 172 -6.21 10.75 -0.27
CA GLU A 172 -4.92 10.47 -0.92
C GLU A 172 -5.10 10.21 -2.41
N HIS A 173 -5.94 9.24 -2.79
CA HIS A 173 -6.17 8.86 -4.18
C HIS A 173 -6.69 10.03 -5.03
N LYS A 174 -7.69 10.75 -4.52
CA LYS A 174 -8.27 11.90 -5.22
C LYS A 174 -7.25 13.02 -5.42
N THR A 175 -6.40 13.27 -4.42
CA THR A 175 -5.34 14.29 -4.50
C THR A 175 -4.27 13.91 -5.51
N ILE A 176 -3.84 12.64 -5.55
CA ILE A 176 -2.90 12.13 -6.55
C ILE A 176 -3.51 12.24 -7.96
N HIS A 177 -4.78 11.89 -8.16
CA HIS A 177 -5.45 12.05 -9.44
C HIS A 177 -5.50 13.51 -9.92
N ALA A 178 -5.83 14.46 -9.04
CA ALA A 178 -5.83 15.88 -9.38
C ALA A 178 -4.43 16.34 -9.84
N TYR A 179 -3.39 15.93 -9.10
CA TYR A 179 -2.00 16.22 -9.43
C TYR A 179 -1.58 15.62 -10.77
N GLU A 180 -1.91 14.35 -11.05
CA GLU A 180 -1.59 13.67 -12.31
C GLU A 180 -2.32 14.27 -13.51
N ASN A 181 -3.51 14.79 -13.28
CA ASN A 181 -4.29 15.51 -14.28
C ASN A 181 -3.89 16.97 -14.44
N ASN A 182 -2.83 17.44 -13.75
CA ASN A 182 -2.36 18.82 -13.75
C ASN A 182 -3.45 19.84 -13.36
N LEU A 183 -4.37 19.45 -12.45
CA LEU A 183 -5.37 20.35 -11.90
C LEU A 183 -4.80 21.15 -10.73
N PRO A 184 -5.25 22.40 -10.51
CA PRO A 184 -4.96 23.10 -9.25
C PRO A 184 -5.38 22.26 -8.06
N LEU A 185 -4.50 22.18 -7.04
CA LEU A 185 -4.75 21.40 -5.82
C LEU A 185 -5.68 22.19 -4.88
N THR A 186 -6.94 22.28 -5.25
CA THR A 186 -8.00 22.85 -4.42
C THR A 186 -8.96 21.76 -3.98
N VAL A 187 -9.66 21.96 -2.87
CA VAL A 187 -10.63 20.99 -2.34
C VAL A 187 -11.69 20.65 -3.39
N GLU A 188 -12.14 21.64 -4.18
CA GLU A 188 -13.14 21.46 -5.24
C GLU A 188 -12.65 20.54 -6.34
N ASN A 189 -11.45 20.78 -6.84
CA ASN A 189 -10.85 19.99 -7.93
C ASN A 189 -10.49 18.57 -7.48
N VAL A 190 -10.07 18.39 -6.25
CA VAL A 190 -9.75 17.09 -5.67
C VAL A 190 -11.02 16.28 -5.40
N ARG A 191 -12.07 16.92 -4.85
CA ARG A 191 -13.33 16.26 -4.49
C ARG A 191 -13.97 15.51 -5.63
N ILE A 192 -13.92 16.03 -6.86
CA ILE A 192 -14.54 15.42 -8.06
C ILE A 192 -13.72 14.29 -8.66
N GLN A 193 -12.48 14.03 -8.19
CA GLN A 193 -11.66 12.95 -8.69
C GLN A 193 -12.12 11.58 -8.17
N SER A 194 -11.64 10.51 -8.83
CA SER A 194 -11.92 9.13 -8.39
C SER A 194 -11.14 8.77 -7.12
N ARG A 195 -11.80 8.08 -6.19
CA ARG A 195 -11.15 7.45 -5.03
C ARG A 195 -10.49 6.09 -5.35
N LEU A 196 -10.63 5.59 -6.58
CA LEU A 196 -9.99 4.35 -7.02
C LEU A 196 -8.74 4.68 -7.81
N HIS A 197 -7.60 4.14 -7.41
CA HIS A 197 -6.30 4.43 -8.04
C HIS A 197 -5.56 3.14 -8.42
N PRO A 198 -5.11 2.96 -9.68
CA PRO A 198 -4.52 1.70 -10.14
C PRO A 198 -3.18 1.35 -9.49
N ARG A 199 -2.45 2.32 -8.96
CA ARG A 199 -1.14 2.13 -8.31
C ARG A 199 -1.21 2.04 -6.78
N CYS A 200 -2.40 1.85 -6.22
CA CYS A 200 -2.59 1.73 -4.78
C CYS A 200 -1.90 0.49 -4.19
N GLY A 201 -1.36 0.63 -2.98
CA GLY A 201 -0.75 -0.47 -2.23
C GLY A 201 -1.68 -1.63 -1.92
N THR A 202 -3.01 -1.41 -1.83
CA THR A 202 -3.99 -2.50 -1.63
C THR A 202 -4.07 -3.43 -2.84
N ASN A 203 -3.87 -2.92 -4.06
CA ASN A 203 -3.68 -3.74 -5.26
C ASN A 203 -2.48 -4.67 -5.13
N PHE A 204 -1.35 -4.13 -4.65
CA PHE A 204 -0.14 -4.93 -4.42
C PHE A 204 -0.40 -6.02 -3.41
N LEU A 205 -1.07 -5.73 -2.30
CA LEU A 205 -1.39 -6.70 -1.25
C LEU A 205 -2.22 -7.87 -1.78
N LEU A 206 -3.27 -7.59 -2.56
CA LEU A 206 -4.09 -8.65 -3.16
C LEU A 206 -3.27 -9.53 -4.12
N ILE A 207 -2.42 -8.93 -4.94
CA ILE A 207 -1.56 -9.68 -5.88
C ILE A 207 -0.54 -10.51 -5.11
N VAL A 208 0.07 -9.98 -4.04
CA VAL A 208 0.95 -10.76 -3.14
C VAL A 208 0.22 -11.97 -2.59
N MET A 209 -1.03 -11.82 -2.16
CA MET A 209 -1.83 -12.94 -1.66
C MET A 209 -2.08 -13.99 -2.75
N VAL A 210 -2.50 -13.58 -3.95
CA VAL A 210 -2.73 -14.50 -5.06
C VAL A 210 -1.43 -15.20 -5.48
N VAL A 211 -0.33 -14.46 -5.64
CA VAL A 211 1.00 -15.03 -5.95
C VAL A 211 1.43 -16.02 -4.87
N SER A 212 1.20 -15.70 -3.59
CA SER A 212 1.54 -16.60 -2.48
C SER A 212 0.79 -17.93 -2.55
N ILE A 213 -0.48 -17.93 -2.96
CA ILE A 213 -1.26 -19.15 -3.15
C ILE A 213 -0.55 -20.07 -4.16
N PHE A 214 -0.17 -19.54 -5.31
CA PHE A 214 0.51 -20.31 -6.35
C PHE A 214 1.91 -20.75 -5.90
N VAL A 215 2.72 -19.88 -5.34
CA VAL A 215 4.07 -20.24 -4.86
C VAL A 215 4.01 -21.33 -3.79
N PHE A 216 3.10 -21.20 -2.83
CA PHE A 216 2.97 -22.16 -1.75
C PHE A 216 2.28 -23.46 -2.17
N ALA A 217 1.51 -23.46 -3.25
CA ALA A 217 0.88 -24.67 -3.78
C ALA A 217 1.90 -25.76 -4.16
N PHE A 218 3.11 -25.35 -4.55
CA PHE A 218 4.20 -26.28 -4.90
C PHE A 218 5.05 -26.72 -3.70
N LEU A 219 4.82 -26.14 -2.52
CA LEU A 219 5.50 -26.60 -1.30
C LEU A 219 4.81 -27.87 -0.76
N GLY A 220 5.59 -28.76 -0.19
CA GLY A 220 5.05 -29.89 0.53
C GLY A 220 4.17 -29.47 1.72
N TRP A 221 3.74 -30.46 2.49
CA TRP A 221 2.95 -30.22 3.70
C TRP A 221 3.76 -30.64 4.95
N PRO A 222 4.81 -29.89 5.31
CA PRO A 222 5.63 -30.18 6.49
C PRO A 222 4.88 -29.88 7.79
N ASN A 223 5.52 -30.12 8.93
CA ASN A 223 4.96 -29.74 10.22
C ASN A 223 4.69 -28.21 10.31
N LEU A 224 3.93 -27.79 11.31
CA LEU A 224 3.47 -26.40 11.43
C LEU A 224 4.64 -25.39 11.51
N LEU A 225 5.69 -25.73 12.27
CA LEU A 225 6.84 -24.82 12.43
C LEU A 225 7.60 -24.64 11.11
N GLU A 226 7.95 -25.73 10.45
CA GLU A 226 8.63 -25.68 9.14
C GLU A 226 7.81 -24.93 8.09
N ARG A 227 6.49 -25.07 8.15
CA ARG A 227 5.57 -24.36 7.27
C ARG A 227 5.57 -22.86 7.52
N ILE A 228 5.52 -22.42 8.77
CA ILE A 228 5.61 -20.99 9.12
C ILE A 228 6.96 -20.43 8.66
N VAL A 229 8.05 -21.12 9.01
CA VAL A 229 9.41 -20.70 8.65
C VAL A 229 9.59 -20.61 7.14
N SER A 230 9.19 -21.65 6.39
CA SER A 230 9.32 -21.65 4.93
C SER A 230 8.53 -20.54 4.26
N ARG A 231 7.33 -20.25 4.73
CA ARG A 231 6.49 -19.15 4.21
C ARG A 231 7.08 -17.78 4.50
N VAL A 232 7.59 -17.55 5.71
CA VAL A 232 8.28 -16.31 6.06
C VAL A 232 9.53 -16.11 5.20
N LEU A 233 10.36 -17.16 5.02
CA LEU A 233 11.56 -17.10 4.18
C LEU A 233 11.24 -16.89 2.69
N LEU A 234 10.08 -17.33 2.21
CA LEU A 234 9.63 -17.12 0.84
C LEU A 234 8.88 -15.80 0.61
N MET A 235 8.55 -15.04 1.67
CA MET A 235 7.88 -13.74 1.51
C MET A 235 8.65 -12.78 0.58
N PRO A 236 9.98 -12.61 0.67
CA PRO A 236 10.71 -11.79 -0.30
C PRO A 236 10.54 -12.26 -1.74
N VAL A 237 10.49 -13.59 -1.94
CA VAL A 237 10.28 -14.20 -3.27
C VAL A 237 8.91 -13.85 -3.81
N VAL A 238 7.87 -14.02 -3.01
CA VAL A 238 6.49 -13.68 -3.35
C VAL A 238 6.36 -12.18 -3.65
N ALA A 239 6.93 -11.32 -2.80
CA ALA A 239 6.91 -9.88 -2.99
C ALA A 239 7.64 -9.45 -4.27
N GLY A 240 8.80 -10.07 -4.57
CA GLY A 240 9.54 -9.82 -5.81
C GLY A 240 8.72 -10.17 -7.06
N ILE A 241 8.09 -11.35 -7.08
CA ILE A 241 7.21 -11.77 -8.19
C ILE A 241 6.03 -10.82 -8.33
N ALA A 242 5.34 -10.51 -7.24
CA ALA A 242 4.18 -9.61 -7.24
C ALA A 242 4.54 -8.21 -7.73
N TYR A 243 5.69 -7.68 -7.32
CA TYR A 243 6.19 -6.38 -7.77
C TYR A 243 6.45 -6.36 -9.28
N GLU A 244 7.16 -7.38 -9.81
CA GLU A 244 7.42 -7.47 -11.25
C GLU A 244 6.13 -7.63 -12.05
N PHE A 245 5.16 -8.39 -11.54
CA PHE A 245 3.85 -8.55 -12.16
C PHE A 245 3.10 -7.20 -12.24
N ILE A 246 3.04 -6.43 -11.17
CA ILE A 246 2.37 -5.12 -11.15
C ILE A 246 3.06 -4.16 -12.12
N ARG A 247 4.40 -4.15 -12.12
CA ARG A 247 5.18 -3.32 -13.04
C ARG A 247 4.93 -3.68 -14.50
N PHE A 248 4.85 -4.98 -14.80
CA PHE A 248 4.48 -5.50 -16.12
C PHE A 248 3.04 -5.08 -16.47
N ALA A 249 2.11 -5.29 -15.57
CA ALA A 249 0.69 -4.94 -15.77
C ALA A 249 0.48 -3.45 -16.02
N GLY A 250 1.21 -2.59 -15.30
CA GLY A 250 1.15 -1.14 -15.46
C GLY A 250 1.71 -0.61 -16.80
N ARG A 251 2.48 -1.44 -17.52
CA ARG A 251 3.04 -1.12 -18.84
C ARG A 251 2.28 -1.79 -19.99
N SER A 252 1.45 -2.78 -19.67
CA SER A 252 0.75 -3.59 -20.67
C SER A 252 -0.50 -2.90 -21.19
N GLU A 253 -0.64 -2.83 -22.52
CA GLU A 253 -1.85 -2.38 -23.18
C GLU A 253 -2.90 -3.50 -23.35
N SER A 254 -2.53 -4.77 -23.06
CA SER A 254 -3.40 -5.92 -23.17
C SER A 254 -4.62 -5.81 -22.26
N SER A 255 -5.82 -5.94 -22.85
CA SER A 255 -7.08 -5.95 -22.09
C SER A 255 -7.15 -7.14 -21.11
N PHE A 256 -6.51 -8.26 -21.43
CA PHE A 256 -6.42 -9.41 -20.54
C PHE A 256 -5.62 -9.06 -19.29
N VAL A 257 -4.43 -8.47 -19.43
CA VAL A 257 -3.59 -8.06 -18.30
C VAL A 257 -4.29 -7.00 -17.45
N LYS A 258 -4.91 -6.00 -18.08
CA LYS A 258 -5.73 -4.98 -17.40
C LYS A 258 -6.88 -5.62 -16.61
N SER A 259 -7.47 -6.72 -17.11
CA SER A 259 -8.53 -7.45 -16.41
C SER A 259 -8.04 -8.16 -15.15
N LEU A 260 -6.79 -8.66 -15.12
CA LEU A 260 -6.20 -9.31 -13.95
C LEU A 260 -5.97 -8.35 -12.77
N VAL A 261 -5.90 -7.06 -13.03
CA VAL A 261 -5.72 -6.03 -11.97
C VAL A 261 -7.07 -5.51 -11.43
N LYS A 262 -8.19 -5.73 -12.15
CA LYS A 262 -9.53 -5.27 -11.73
C LYS A 262 -9.95 -5.73 -10.33
N PRO A 263 -9.70 -6.98 -9.89
CA PRO A 263 -10.05 -7.40 -8.54
C PRO A 263 -9.41 -6.54 -7.45
N GLY A 264 -8.18 -6.07 -7.66
CA GLY A 264 -7.52 -5.16 -6.75
C GLY A 264 -8.17 -3.76 -6.70
N LEU A 265 -8.66 -3.25 -7.85
CA LEU A 265 -9.47 -2.04 -7.87
C LEU A 265 -10.81 -2.26 -7.15
N ALA A 266 -11.42 -3.45 -7.30
CA ALA A 266 -12.64 -3.79 -6.58
C ALA A 266 -12.43 -3.81 -5.05
N LEU A 267 -11.26 -4.28 -4.57
CA LEU A 267 -10.92 -4.24 -3.14
C LEU A 267 -10.92 -2.81 -2.59
N GLN A 268 -10.56 -1.82 -3.41
CA GLN A 268 -10.55 -0.42 -2.98
C GLN A 268 -11.94 0.14 -2.63
N TYR A 269 -13.03 -0.44 -3.18
CA TYR A 269 -14.38 -0.07 -2.72
C TYR A 269 -14.59 -0.39 -1.23
N MET A 270 -13.87 -1.36 -0.68
CA MET A 270 -13.92 -1.74 0.73
C MET A 270 -12.92 -0.94 1.58
N THR A 271 -11.80 -0.53 1.00
CA THR A 271 -10.67 0.10 1.72
C THR A 271 -10.56 1.61 1.49
N THR A 272 -11.47 2.22 0.72
CA THR A 272 -11.57 3.66 0.54
C THR A 272 -13.00 4.14 0.77
N ARG A 273 -13.16 5.35 1.28
CA ARG A 273 -14.45 6.04 1.41
C ARG A 273 -14.36 7.46 0.84
N GLU A 274 -15.51 8.09 0.60
CA GLU A 274 -15.55 9.50 0.21
C GLU A 274 -15.03 10.36 1.35
N PRO A 275 -13.99 11.19 1.11
CA PRO A 275 -13.43 12.05 2.12
C PRO A 275 -14.26 13.33 2.33
N GLU A 276 -14.17 13.90 3.51
CA GLU A 276 -14.64 15.23 3.83
C GLU A 276 -13.64 16.31 3.36
N ALA A 277 -14.07 17.58 3.36
CA ALA A 277 -13.23 18.68 2.85
C ALA A 277 -11.94 18.85 3.66
N ASP A 278 -12.05 18.75 4.97
CA ASP A 278 -10.93 18.85 5.92
C ASP A 278 -9.88 17.76 5.73
N GLN A 279 -10.31 16.54 5.36
CA GLN A 279 -9.42 15.42 5.03
C GLN A 279 -8.69 15.62 3.69
N ILE A 280 -9.37 16.23 2.71
CA ILE A 280 -8.76 16.61 1.44
C ILE A 280 -7.68 17.68 1.65
N GLU A 281 -7.91 18.66 2.53
CA GLU A 281 -6.90 19.67 2.89
C GLU A 281 -5.61 19.04 3.41
N VAL A 282 -5.72 18.05 4.30
CA VAL A 282 -4.56 17.31 4.81
C VAL A 282 -3.80 16.59 3.71
N ALA A 283 -4.53 15.93 2.79
CA ALA A 283 -3.90 15.22 1.66
C ALA A 283 -3.21 16.18 0.68
N ILE A 284 -3.82 17.34 0.40
CA ILE A 284 -3.20 18.40 -0.41
C ILE A 284 -1.91 18.87 0.27
N ARG A 285 -1.96 19.16 1.58
CA ARG A 285 -0.80 19.64 2.33
C ARG A 285 0.36 18.66 2.29
N ALA A 286 0.09 17.34 2.45
CA ALA A 286 1.11 16.30 2.34
C ALA A 286 1.73 16.24 0.94
N LEU A 287 0.91 16.37 -0.13
CA LEU A 287 1.38 16.33 -1.51
C LEU A 287 2.25 17.55 -1.86
N GLU A 288 1.87 18.74 -1.42
CA GLU A 288 2.63 19.98 -1.69
C GLU A 288 4.06 19.92 -1.16
N GLU A 289 4.29 19.20 -0.06
CA GLU A 289 5.63 19.05 0.53
C GLU A 289 6.56 18.11 -0.26
N VAL A 290 6.01 17.24 -1.11
CA VAL A 290 6.79 16.23 -1.83
C VAL A 290 6.79 16.41 -3.35
N ARG A 291 5.93 17.28 -3.89
CA ARG A 291 5.94 17.58 -5.33
C ARG A 291 7.26 18.28 -5.69
N PRO A 292 7.88 17.93 -6.83
CA PRO A 292 9.03 18.67 -7.31
C PRO A 292 8.64 20.14 -7.57
N PRO A 293 9.57 21.09 -7.39
CA PRO A 293 9.39 22.47 -7.86
C PRO A 293 8.95 22.49 -9.32
N GLU A 294 8.11 23.46 -9.70
CA GLU A 294 7.59 23.53 -11.09
C GLU A 294 8.70 23.70 -12.14
N GLU A 295 9.84 24.26 -11.76
CA GLU A 295 11.01 24.43 -12.63
C GLU A 295 11.76 23.12 -12.91
N ASP A 296 11.86 22.21 -11.95
CA ASP A 296 12.58 20.92 -12.10
C ASP A 296 11.76 19.89 -12.91
N ALA A 297 10.49 20.14 -13.13
CA ALA A 297 9.63 19.28 -13.96
C ALA A 297 10.01 19.33 -15.47
N TYR A 298 10.93 20.21 -15.87
CA TYR A 298 11.32 20.41 -17.26
C TYR A 298 12.78 20.07 -17.59
N GLU A 299 13.66 19.82 -16.59
CA GLU A 299 15.10 19.66 -16.83
C GLU A 299 15.62 18.21 -16.91
N ASP A 300 14.90 17.19 -16.45
CA ASP A 300 15.42 15.81 -16.41
C ASP A 300 15.32 15.01 -17.73
N ASP A 301 14.94 15.64 -18.86
CA ASP A 301 14.81 14.93 -20.15
C ASP A 301 15.99 15.18 -21.14
N ILE A 302 17.15 15.64 -20.70
CA ILE A 302 18.29 15.94 -21.60
C ILE A 302 19.55 15.08 -21.31
N HIS A 303 19.43 13.92 -20.65
CA HIS A 303 20.58 12.97 -20.62
C HIS A 303 20.16 11.51 -20.74
#